data_8428e0df20df35640bffa240f543ff2e
#
_entry.id   8428e0df20df35640bffa240f543ff2e
#
_cell.length_a   1.000
_cell.length_b   1.000
_cell.length_c   1.000
_cell.angle_alpha   90.00
_cell.angle_beta   90.00
_cell.angle_gamma   90.00
#
_symmetry.space_group_name_H-M   'P 1'
#
loop_
_entity.id
_entity.type
_entity.pdbx_description
1 polymer ?
#
loop_
_entity_poly.entity_id
_entity_poly.type
_entity_poly.pdbx_seq_one_letter_code
_entity_poly.pdbx_strand_id
1 'polypeptide(L)'
;MVLDPIQTRVLGSLIEKEITTPENYPLSLNALVNACNQKSSREPVLELTEEEVRQALHALDDENYVSTLHDARVPKYEHRIRTVLNLRRDETAVLCLLMLRGPQTAGELRSRADRLHTFDDIAAVQTTLDRLATREAGPESPGSNGASTGPLTVLLPRQPGSREARYAHLLSGPPDLSAVSSQPIAARETSGTSRLAQLEQEVATLTAALSALQSRVDRLESQS
;
A
#
# COMPACT_ATOMS: atom_id res chain seq x y z
N MET A 1 -17.32 5.80 10.25
CA MET A 1 -17.33 5.85 8.77
C MET A 1 -16.70 4.59 8.21
N VAL A 2 -17.19 4.11 7.06
CA VAL A 2 -16.58 3.00 6.31
C VAL A 2 -15.98 3.59 5.04
N LEU A 3 -14.66 3.50 4.88
CA LEU A 3 -13.95 4.04 3.72
C LEU A 3 -14.22 3.16 2.49
N ASP A 4 -14.51 3.79 1.37
CA ASP A 4 -14.54 3.10 0.08
C ASP A 4 -13.11 2.76 -0.43
N PRO A 5 -12.98 1.94 -1.50
CA PRO A 5 -11.66 1.57 -2.02
C PRO A 5 -10.81 2.75 -2.51
N ILE A 6 -11.44 3.82 -3.05
CA ILE A 6 -10.72 5.00 -3.55
C ILE A 6 -10.25 5.85 -2.39
N GLN A 7 -11.10 6.10 -1.39
CA GLN A 7 -10.74 6.79 -0.14
C GLN A 7 -9.60 6.07 0.59
N THR A 8 -9.68 4.74 0.68
CA THR A 8 -8.62 3.91 1.26
C THR A 8 -7.29 4.08 0.52
N ARG A 9 -7.31 4.08 -0.83
CA ARG A 9 -6.13 4.29 -1.65
C ARG A 9 -5.55 5.69 -1.46
N VAL A 10 -6.38 6.72 -1.46
CA VAL A 10 -5.98 8.13 -1.29
C VAL A 10 -5.32 8.32 0.08
N LEU A 11 -5.98 7.87 1.14
CA LEU A 11 -5.49 8.00 2.51
C LEU A 11 -4.18 7.22 2.71
N GLY A 12 -4.11 5.96 2.26
CA GLY A 12 -2.89 5.15 2.30
C GLY A 12 -1.73 5.78 1.53
N SER A 13 -2.00 6.41 0.38
CA SER A 13 -0.98 7.10 -0.41
C SER A 13 -0.45 8.35 0.29
N LEU A 14 -1.30 9.13 0.97
CA LEU A 14 -0.88 10.27 1.77
C LEU A 14 0.02 9.84 2.93
N ILE A 15 -0.36 8.79 3.67
CA ILE A 15 0.46 8.24 4.77
C ILE A 15 1.83 7.78 4.27
N GLU A 16 1.85 7.01 3.18
CA GLU A 16 3.11 6.53 2.60
C GLU A 16 4.03 7.69 2.24
N LYS A 17 3.50 8.74 1.58
CA LYS A 17 4.31 9.87 1.11
C LYS A 17 4.78 10.79 2.23
N GLU A 18 4.01 10.97 3.28
CA GLU A 18 4.50 11.66 4.49
C GLU A 18 5.79 11.02 5.01
N ILE A 19 5.85 9.69 5.03
CA ILE A 19 6.98 8.97 5.61
C ILE A 19 8.13 8.82 4.62
N THR A 20 7.84 8.48 3.34
CA THR A 20 8.87 8.11 2.36
C THR A 20 9.45 9.27 1.56
N THR A 21 8.73 10.37 1.44
CA THR A 21 9.14 11.57 0.70
C THR A 21 8.68 12.84 1.41
N PRO A 22 9.10 13.07 2.67
CA PRO A 22 8.64 14.19 3.50
C PRO A 22 8.95 15.56 2.89
N GLU A 23 10.01 15.67 2.08
CA GLU A 23 10.38 16.89 1.37
C GLU A 23 9.34 17.33 0.33
N ASN A 24 8.51 16.41 -0.15
CA ASN A 24 7.44 16.68 -1.11
C ASN A 24 6.04 16.74 -0.46
N TYR A 25 5.98 16.56 0.84
CA TYR A 25 4.72 16.54 1.59
C TYR A 25 4.47 17.91 2.26
N PRO A 26 3.24 18.41 2.30
CA PRO A 26 1.95 17.89 1.81
C PRO A 26 1.84 17.86 0.28
N LEU A 27 1.02 16.92 -0.26
CA LEU A 27 0.93 16.67 -1.69
C LEU A 27 -0.05 17.61 -2.42
N SER A 28 0.31 18.04 -3.63
CA SER A 28 -0.67 18.59 -4.58
C SER A 28 -1.57 17.49 -5.13
N LEU A 29 -2.72 17.85 -5.71
CA LEU A 29 -3.66 16.89 -6.31
C LEU A 29 -2.97 16.01 -7.37
N ASN A 30 -2.21 16.60 -8.28
CA ASN A 30 -1.48 15.85 -9.31
C ASN A 30 -0.47 14.85 -8.70
N ALA A 31 0.31 15.28 -7.69
CA ALA A 31 1.24 14.39 -7.01
C ALA A 31 0.52 13.23 -6.31
N LEU A 32 -0.67 13.48 -5.74
CA LEU A 32 -1.48 12.47 -5.09
C LEU A 32 -2.09 11.48 -6.09
N VAL A 33 -2.62 11.94 -7.24
CA VAL A 33 -3.09 11.08 -8.33
C VAL A 33 -1.96 10.14 -8.79
N ASN A 34 -0.77 10.68 -9.01
CA ASN A 34 0.40 9.87 -9.36
C ASN A 34 0.77 8.86 -8.25
N ALA A 35 0.67 9.25 -6.98
CA ALA A 35 0.92 8.34 -5.85
C ALA A 35 -0.14 7.23 -5.75
N CYS A 36 -1.40 7.51 -6.03
CA CYS A 36 -2.49 6.52 -6.06
C CYS A 36 -2.32 5.49 -7.17
N ASN A 37 -1.86 5.93 -8.35
CA ASN A 37 -1.75 5.14 -9.58
C ASN A 37 -0.39 4.46 -9.76
N GLN A 38 0.47 4.44 -8.72
CA GLN A 38 1.75 3.73 -8.80
C GLN A 38 1.55 2.25 -9.14
N LYS A 39 2.36 1.74 -10.06
CA LYS A 39 2.32 0.31 -10.46
C LYS A 39 2.99 -0.62 -9.45
N SER A 40 3.82 -0.08 -8.56
CA SER A 40 4.48 -0.83 -7.49
C SER A 40 3.88 -0.47 -6.13
N SER A 41 3.94 -1.42 -5.20
CA SER A 41 3.47 -1.22 -3.81
C SER A 41 1.97 -0.90 -3.69
N ARG A 42 1.18 -1.27 -4.69
CA ARG A 42 -0.27 -1.11 -4.77
C ARG A 42 -0.93 -2.42 -5.18
N GLU A 43 -2.01 -2.80 -4.49
CA GLU A 43 -2.79 -3.98 -4.81
C GLU A 43 -4.27 -3.74 -4.47
N PRO A 44 -5.14 -3.76 -5.48
CA PRO A 44 -4.85 -3.82 -6.92
C PRO A 44 -4.16 -2.56 -7.43
N VAL A 45 -3.54 -2.60 -8.61
CA VAL A 45 -3.12 -1.40 -9.34
C VAL A 45 -4.38 -0.72 -9.85
N LEU A 46 -4.50 0.59 -9.64
CA LEU A 46 -5.63 1.41 -10.06
C LEU A 46 -5.15 2.49 -11.05
N GLU A 47 -6.08 2.98 -11.87
CA GLU A 47 -5.90 4.11 -12.77
C GLU A 47 -6.99 5.16 -12.47
N LEU A 48 -6.84 5.82 -11.32
CA LEU A 48 -7.77 6.81 -10.84
C LEU A 48 -7.60 8.12 -11.61
N THR A 49 -8.70 8.74 -11.95
CA THR A 49 -8.77 10.08 -12.51
C THR A 49 -8.56 11.14 -11.43
N GLU A 50 -8.22 12.35 -11.84
CA GLU A 50 -8.13 13.50 -10.94
C GLU A 50 -9.46 13.78 -10.23
N GLU A 51 -10.58 13.60 -10.92
CA GLU A 51 -11.92 13.83 -10.36
C GLU A 51 -12.27 12.82 -9.26
N GLU A 52 -11.99 11.53 -9.47
CA GLU A 52 -12.22 10.49 -8.45
C GLU A 52 -11.38 10.75 -7.19
N VAL A 53 -10.12 11.15 -7.36
CA VAL A 53 -9.25 11.49 -6.23
C VAL A 53 -9.75 12.75 -5.51
N ARG A 54 -10.26 13.76 -6.24
CA ARG A 54 -10.83 14.98 -5.66
C ARG A 54 -12.09 14.68 -4.84
N GLN A 55 -12.99 13.84 -5.35
CA GLN A 55 -14.20 13.42 -4.63
C GLN A 55 -13.85 12.65 -3.36
N ALA A 56 -12.88 11.74 -3.43
CA ALA A 56 -12.41 11.03 -2.25
C ALA A 56 -11.79 11.96 -1.21
N LEU A 57 -11.02 12.98 -1.64
CA LEU A 57 -10.45 13.99 -0.75
C LEU A 57 -11.53 14.80 -0.04
N HIS A 58 -12.58 15.24 -0.73
CA HIS A 58 -13.70 15.95 -0.11
C HIS A 58 -14.37 15.11 0.98
N ALA A 59 -14.69 13.85 0.68
CA ALA A 59 -15.30 12.96 1.65
C ALA A 59 -14.37 12.66 2.86
N LEU A 60 -13.07 12.59 2.65
CA LEU A 60 -12.08 12.41 3.72
C LEU A 60 -11.87 13.67 4.56
N ASP A 61 -12.00 14.87 3.96
CA ASP A 61 -11.90 16.16 4.65
C ASP A 61 -13.15 16.39 5.53
N ASP A 62 -14.34 16.08 5.02
CA ASP A 62 -15.61 16.14 5.77
C ASP A 62 -15.56 15.29 7.06
N GLU A 63 -14.83 14.16 7.02
CA GLU A 63 -14.63 13.25 8.14
C GLU A 63 -13.36 13.56 8.96
N ASN A 64 -12.64 14.64 8.64
CA ASN A 64 -11.40 15.06 9.28
C ASN A 64 -10.21 14.07 9.14
N TYR A 65 -10.25 13.12 8.22
CA TYR A 65 -9.11 12.24 7.94
C TYR A 65 -8.02 12.91 7.08
N VAL A 66 -8.39 13.96 6.35
CA VAL A 66 -7.52 14.79 5.52
C VAL A 66 -7.72 16.25 5.91
N SER A 67 -6.73 17.08 5.65
CA SER A 67 -6.80 18.55 5.74
C SER A 67 -6.29 19.16 4.45
N THR A 68 -7.03 20.16 3.96
CA THR A 68 -6.64 20.94 2.77
C THR A 68 -5.94 22.22 3.21
N LEU A 69 -4.69 22.40 2.75
CA LEU A 69 -3.88 23.60 3.00
C LEU A 69 -3.95 24.54 1.80
N HIS A 70 -4.34 25.78 2.04
CA HIS A 70 -4.50 26.83 1.02
C HIS A 70 -3.36 27.84 1.00
N ASP A 71 -2.33 27.67 1.83
CA ASP A 71 -1.22 28.62 2.00
C ASP A 71 -0.24 28.65 0.80
N ALA A 72 -0.38 27.71 -0.13
CA ALA A 72 0.41 27.63 -1.34
C ALA A 72 -0.37 28.07 -2.58
N ARG A 73 0.34 28.36 -3.69
CA ARG A 73 -0.26 28.69 -5.00
C ARG A 73 -1.26 27.62 -5.49
N VAL A 74 -1.07 26.38 -5.09
CA VAL A 74 -1.93 25.24 -5.41
C VAL A 74 -2.32 24.56 -4.10
N PRO A 75 -3.59 24.18 -3.91
CA PRO A 75 -4.01 23.44 -2.72
C PRO A 75 -3.16 22.18 -2.50
N LYS A 76 -2.81 21.95 -1.24
CA LYS A 76 -2.06 20.77 -0.81
C LYS A 76 -2.86 20.00 0.24
N TYR A 77 -2.63 18.70 0.27
CA TYR A 77 -3.39 17.77 1.09
C TYR A 77 -2.47 17.00 2.03
N GLU A 78 -2.89 16.93 3.29
CA GLU A 78 -2.23 16.15 4.33
C GLU A 78 -3.22 15.22 5.03
N HIS A 79 -2.77 14.07 5.50
CA HIS A 79 -3.62 13.20 6.31
C HIS A 79 -3.56 13.58 7.78
N ARG A 80 -4.65 13.30 8.49
CA ARG A 80 -4.80 13.50 9.94
C ARG A 80 -5.08 12.21 10.69
N ILE A 81 -4.98 11.05 10.04
CA ILE A 81 -5.38 9.76 10.58
C ILE A 81 -4.67 9.42 11.90
N ARG A 82 -3.40 9.82 12.05
CA ARG A 82 -2.64 9.58 13.28
C ARG A 82 -3.25 10.31 14.48
N THR A 83 -3.68 11.55 14.28
CA THR A 83 -4.34 12.35 15.32
C THR A 83 -5.76 11.84 15.57
N VAL A 84 -6.54 11.63 14.50
CA VAL A 84 -7.95 11.22 14.59
C VAL A 84 -8.10 9.85 15.25
N LEU A 85 -7.25 8.89 14.89
CA LEU A 85 -7.28 7.53 15.45
C LEU A 85 -6.26 7.31 16.59
N ASN A 86 -5.53 8.34 17.00
CA ASN A 86 -4.48 8.25 18.03
C ASN A 86 -3.52 7.08 17.77
N LEU A 87 -2.89 7.06 16.59
CA LEU A 87 -2.01 5.98 16.15
C LEU A 87 -0.55 6.24 16.48
N ARG A 88 0.15 5.19 16.86
CA ARG A 88 1.61 5.16 16.95
C ARG A 88 2.22 5.04 15.55
N ARG A 89 3.54 5.25 15.43
CA ARG A 89 4.24 5.17 14.14
C ARG A 89 4.21 3.77 13.54
N ASP A 90 4.43 2.74 14.36
CA ASP A 90 4.36 1.33 13.97
C ASP A 90 2.96 0.93 13.51
N GLU A 91 1.92 1.37 14.22
CA GLU A 91 0.51 1.14 13.86
C GLU A 91 0.13 1.82 12.54
N THR A 92 0.63 3.07 12.34
CA THR A 92 0.42 3.81 11.09
C THR A 92 1.05 3.09 9.90
N ALA A 93 2.27 2.56 10.05
CA ALA A 93 2.97 1.82 9.01
C ALA A 93 2.23 0.53 8.62
N VAL A 94 1.76 -0.24 9.62
CA VAL A 94 0.99 -1.47 9.37
C VAL A 94 -0.32 -1.17 8.66
N LEU A 95 -1.09 -0.18 9.14
CA LEU A 95 -2.34 0.22 8.50
C LEU A 95 -2.12 0.72 7.07
N CYS A 96 -1.09 1.53 6.83
CA CYS A 96 -0.73 2.00 5.50
C CYS A 96 -0.50 0.83 4.52
N LEU A 97 0.26 -0.19 4.94
CA LEU A 97 0.51 -1.37 4.10
C LEU A 97 -0.76 -2.17 3.82
N LEU A 98 -1.61 -2.36 4.82
CA LEU A 98 -2.89 -3.05 4.65
C LEU A 98 -3.85 -2.29 3.74
N MET A 99 -3.88 -0.96 3.81
CA MET A 99 -4.70 -0.11 2.95
C MET A 99 -4.22 -0.12 1.49
N LEU A 100 -2.91 -0.12 1.26
CA LEU A 100 -2.34 -0.04 -0.09
C LEU A 100 -2.25 -1.39 -0.79
N ARG A 101 -2.14 -2.50 -0.04
CA ARG A 101 -1.87 -3.84 -0.57
C ARG A 101 -2.88 -4.91 -0.17
N GLY A 102 -3.92 -4.53 0.59
CA GLY A 102 -4.91 -5.49 1.08
C GLY A 102 -4.37 -6.44 2.15
N PRO A 103 -5.02 -7.59 2.37
CA PRO A 103 -4.68 -8.51 3.44
C PRO A 103 -3.28 -9.13 3.30
N GLN A 104 -2.50 -9.14 4.40
CA GLN A 104 -1.10 -9.61 4.43
C GLN A 104 -0.83 -10.45 5.68
N THR A 105 0.16 -11.36 5.59
CA THR A 105 0.71 -12.07 6.75
C THR A 105 1.64 -11.16 7.54
N ALA A 106 1.94 -11.50 8.79
CA ALA A 106 2.89 -10.74 9.62
C ALA A 106 4.30 -10.71 8.98
N GLY A 107 4.71 -11.81 8.33
CA GLY A 107 5.97 -11.90 7.60
C GLY A 107 6.03 -10.96 6.38
N GLU A 108 4.93 -10.91 5.60
CA GLU A 108 4.82 -9.97 4.46
C GLU A 108 4.85 -8.51 4.93
N LEU A 109 4.15 -8.19 6.03
CA LEU A 109 4.16 -6.84 6.62
C LEU A 109 5.56 -6.44 7.07
N ARG A 110 6.28 -7.32 7.80
CA ARG A 110 7.65 -7.04 8.22
C ARG A 110 8.57 -6.74 7.03
N SER A 111 8.55 -7.60 6.01
CA SER A 111 9.43 -7.44 4.85
C SER A 111 9.15 -6.19 4.00
N ARG A 112 7.94 -5.63 4.09
CA ARG A 112 7.49 -4.46 3.31
C ARG A 112 7.50 -3.16 4.11
N ALA A 113 7.64 -3.25 5.44
CA ALA A 113 7.55 -2.10 6.33
C ALA A 113 8.82 -1.25 6.39
N ASP A 114 9.99 -1.75 6.03
CA ASP A 114 11.31 -1.12 6.27
C ASP A 114 11.39 0.36 5.87
N ARG A 115 10.69 0.77 4.82
CA ARG A 115 10.65 2.18 4.37
C ARG A 115 9.69 3.06 5.17
N LEU A 116 8.75 2.45 5.91
CA LEU A 116 7.73 3.15 6.71
C LEU A 116 8.07 3.09 8.20
N HIS A 117 8.48 1.92 8.68
CA HIS A 117 8.88 1.65 10.06
C HIS A 117 9.71 0.37 10.11
N THR A 118 10.86 0.43 10.78
CA THR A 118 11.72 -0.75 10.97
C THR A 118 11.22 -1.55 12.16
N PHE A 119 10.84 -2.81 11.93
CA PHE A 119 10.48 -3.77 12.97
C PHE A 119 11.66 -4.71 13.23
N ASP A 120 12.00 -4.91 14.48
CA ASP A 120 13.10 -5.79 14.88
C ASP A 120 12.87 -7.24 14.43
N ASP A 121 11.66 -7.74 14.65
CA ASP A 121 11.25 -9.09 14.30
C ASP A 121 9.77 -9.21 13.93
N ILE A 122 9.31 -10.42 13.61
CA ILE A 122 7.90 -10.71 13.28
C ILE A 122 7.02 -10.56 14.53
N ALA A 123 7.55 -10.83 15.74
CA ALA A 123 6.79 -10.71 16.97
C ALA A 123 6.43 -9.25 17.27
N ALA A 124 7.29 -8.29 16.92
CA ALA A 124 6.99 -6.85 17.01
C ALA A 124 5.82 -6.46 16.11
N VAL A 125 5.75 -6.99 14.88
CA VAL A 125 4.60 -6.79 13.98
C VAL A 125 3.34 -7.40 14.55
N GLN A 126 3.40 -8.63 15.07
CA GLN A 126 2.24 -9.29 15.70
C GLN A 126 1.72 -8.51 16.89
N THR A 127 2.62 -8.03 17.75
CA THR A 127 2.25 -7.17 18.89
C THR A 127 1.53 -5.90 18.43
N THR A 128 1.98 -5.28 17.34
CA THR A 128 1.33 -4.09 16.77
C THR A 128 -0.04 -4.42 16.21
N LEU A 129 -0.18 -5.55 15.49
CA LEU A 129 -1.45 -6.03 14.96
C LEU A 129 -2.45 -6.37 16.09
N ASP A 130 -1.98 -7.02 17.16
CA ASP A 130 -2.81 -7.35 18.33
C ASP A 130 -3.32 -6.09 19.03
N ARG A 131 -2.47 -5.06 19.19
CA ARG A 131 -2.92 -3.77 19.72
C ARG A 131 -3.99 -3.13 18.85
N LEU A 132 -3.83 -3.15 17.53
CA LEU A 132 -4.83 -2.63 16.59
C LEU A 132 -6.13 -3.44 16.61
N ALA A 133 -6.06 -4.75 16.85
CA ALA A 133 -7.21 -5.65 16.90
C ALA A 133 -7.97 -5.60 18.25
N THR A 134 -7.27 -5.27 19.34
CA THR A 134 -7.85 -5.23 20.70
C THR A 134 -8.19 -3.82 21.17
N ARG A 135 -8.16 -2.83 20.29
CA ARG A 135 -8.55 -1.45 20.64
C ARG A 135 -9.99 -1.42 21.15
N GLU A 136 -10.17 -0.83 22.31
CA GLU A 136 -11.50 -0.58 22.84
C GLU A 136 -12.15 0.60 22.08
N ALA A 137 -13.46 0.49 21.86
CA ALA A 137 -14.25 1.63 21.44
C ALA A 137 -14.29 2.61 22.62
N GLY A 138 -13.48 3.66 22.56
CA GLY A 138 -13.51 4.71 23.57
C GLY A 138 -14.82 5.49 23.53
N PRO A 139 -15.17 6.23 24.60
CA PRO A 139 -16.31 7.14 24.58
C PRO A 139 -16.13 8.14 23.45
N GLU A 140 -17.19 8.40 22.69
CA GLU A 140 -17.22 9.43 21.66
C GLU A 140 -16.78 10.76 22.29
N SER A 141 -15.60 11.24 21.91
CA SER A 141 -15.15 12.56 22.36
C SER A 141 -16.01 13.62 21.67
N PRO A 142 -16.51 14.65 22.38
CA PRO A 142 -17.22 15.74 21.76
C PRO A 142 -16.32 16.42 20.72
N GLY A 143 -16.66 16.30 19.44
CA GLY A 143 -15.88 16.82 18.31
C GLY A 143 -15.16 15.74 17.47
N SER A 144 -15.19 14.47 17.83
CA SER A 144 -14.85 13.38 16.93
C SER A 144 -16.12 13.02 16.13
N ASN A 145 -16.13 13.35 14.85
CA ASN A 145 -17.23 12.97 13.96
C ASN A 145 -17.27 11.45 13.75
N GLY A 146 -17.64 10.67 14.80
CA GLY A 146 -17.83 9.24 14.71
C GLY A 146 -16.60 8.40 14.30
N ALA A 147 -15.38 8.94 14.45
CA ALA A 147 -14.17 8.17 14.17
C ALA A 147 -14.14 6.93 15.08
N SER A 148 -14.32 5.77 14.51
CA SER A 148 -14.33 4.49 15.22
C SER A 148 -13.04 4.34 16.01
N THR A 149 -13.16 4.34 17.33
CA THR A 149 -12.06 4.06 18.25
C THR A 149 -11.90 2.56 18.52
N GLY A 150 -12.73 1.73 17.90
CA GLY A 150 -12.71 0.27 18.01
C GLY A 150 -11.57 -0.41 17.25
N PRO A 151 -11.65 -1.73 17.09
CA PRO A 151 -10.66 -2.53 16.36
C PRO A 151 -10.41 -2.00 14.96
N LEU A 152 -9.13 -1.89 14.57
CA LEU A 152 -8.71 -1.39 13.25
C LEU A 152 -8.14 -2.48 12.35
N THR A 153 -7.85 -3.65 12.90
CA THR A 153 -7.40 -4.84 12.17
C THR A 153 -8.15 -6.08 12.61
N VAL A 154 -8.18 -7.06 11.74
CA VAL A 154 -8.76 -8.38 12.02
C VAL A 154 -7.90 -9.47 11.40
N LEU A 155 -7.77 -10.59 12.12
CA LEU A 155 -7.15 -11.81 11.61
C LEU A 155 -8.19 -12.57 10.79
N LEU A 156 -7.90 -12.81 9.52
CA LEU A 156 -8.77 -13.58 8.61
C LEU A 156 -8.63 -15.09 8.86
N PRO A 157 -9.68 -15.87 8.62
CA PRO A 157 -9.57 -17.32 8.59
C PRO A 157 -8.48 -17.78 7.60
N ARG A 158 -7.77 -18.84 7.96
CA ARG A 158 -6.79 -19.44 7.05
C ARG A 158 -7.46 -19.92 5.77
N GLN A 159 -6.88 -19.52 4.64
CA GLN A 159 -7.29 -20.06 3.35
C GLN A 159 -6.78 -21.52 3.21
N PRO A 160 -7.55 -22.41 2.54
CA PRO A 160 -7.07 -23.73 2.20
C PRO A 160 -5.75 -23.66 1.42
N GLY A 161 -4.73 -24.39 1.88
CA GLY A 161 -3.37 -24.37 1.28
C GLY A 161 -2.45 -23.25 1.77
N SER A 162 -2.93 -22.28 2.55
CA SER A 162 -2.07 -21.25 3.16
C SER A 162 -1.47 -21.75 4.48
N ARG A 163 -0.16 -21.49 4.68
CA ARG A 163 0.53 -21.80 5.94
C ARG A 163 0.22 -20.81 7.04
N GLU A 164 -0.06 -19.55 6.70
CA GLU A 164 -0.26 -18.46 7.65
C GLU A 164 -1.60 -17.77 7.41
N ALA A 165 -2.18 -17.26 8.50
CA ALA A 165 -3.35 -16.38 8.43
C ALA A 165 -2.94 -14.97 7.99
N ARG A 166 -3.86 -14.23 7.38
CA ARG A 166 -3.67 -12.86 6.92
C ARG A 166 -4.43 -11.89 7.80
N TYR A 167 -3.89 -10.71 7.95
CA TYR A 167 -4.54 -9.60 8.62
C TYR A 167 -5.12 -8.63 7.59
N ALA A 168 -6.30 -8.09 7.87
CA ALA A 168 -6.94 -7.03 7.08
C ALA A 168 -7.22 -5.82 7.97
N HIS A 169 -7.27 -4.61 7.39
CA HIS A 169 -7.78 -3.44 8.10
C HIS A 169 -9.32 -3.43 8.13
N LEU A 170 -9.89 -2.75 9.11
CA LEU A 170 -11.34 -2.62 9.29
C LEU A 170 -11.87 -1.22 8.91
N LEU A 171 -11.03 -0.34 8.39
CA LEU A 171 -11.43 1.01 7.98
C LEU A 171 -12.46 1.01 6.84
N SER A 172 -12.49 -0.05 6.03
CA SER A 172 -13.50 -0.26 4.98
C SER A 172 -14.65 -1.20 5.41
N GLY A 173 -14.87 -1.33 6.72
CA GLY A 173 -15.81 -2.29 7.27
C GLY A 173 -15.26 -3.71 7.39
N PRO A 174 -16.10 -4.67 7.81
CA PRO A 174 -15.67 -6.06 7.89
C PRO A 174 -15.32 -6.59 6.49
N PRO A 175 -14.18 -7.31 6.35
CA PRO A 175 -13.76 -7.83 5.06
C PRO A 175 -14.75 -8.89 4.55
N ASP A 176 -15.05 -8.85 3.25
CA ASP A 176 -15.85 -9.87 2.60
C ASP A 176 -15.05 -11.18 2.50
N LEU A 177 -15.38 -12.12 3.39
CA LEU A 177 -14.73 -13.42 3.46
C LEU A 177 -14.99 -14.29 2.21
N SER A 178 -16.07 -14.02 1.47
CA SER A 178 -16.37 -14.74 0.23
C SER A 178 -15.45 -14.33 -0.92
N ALA A 179 -15.09 -13.06 -1.00
CA ALA A 179 -14.12 -12.54 -1.98
C ALA A 179 -12.68 -13.01 -1.69
N VAL A 180 -12.33 -13.21 -0.41
CA VAL A 180 -11.01 -13.67 0.02
C VAL A 180 -10.77 -15.14 -0.34
N SER A 181 -11.82 -15.97 -0.38
CA SER A 181 -11.72 -17.40 -0.73
C SER A 181 -11.62 -17.66 -2.25
N SER A 182 -11.92 -16.69 -3.09
CA SER A 182 -11.96 -16.85 -4.54
C SER A 182 -10.70 -16.38 -5.30
N GLN A 183 -9.68 -15.85 -4.62
CA GLN A 183 -8.39 -15.56 -5.24
C GLN A 183 -7.49 -16.81 -5.18
N PRO A 184 -7.29 -17.55 -6.28
CA PRO A 184 -6.39 -18.70 -6.28
C PRO A 184 -4.96 -18.23 -6.05
N ILE A 185 -4.30 -18.85 -5.06
CA ILE A 185 -2.87 -18.65 -4.74
C ILE A 185 -1.99 -18.88 -5.99
N ALA A 186 -2.46 -19.69 -6.94
CA ALA A 186 -1.80 -19.99 -8.22
C ALA A 186 -1.50 -18.75 -9.10
N ALA A 187 -2.25 -17.66 -8.97
CA ALA A 187 -2.02 -16.48 -9.80
C ALA A 187 -0.81 -15.62 -9.35
N ARG A 188 -0.35 -15.77 -8.10
CA ARG A 188 0.81 -15.01 -7.57
C ARG A 188 2.14 -15.75 -7.79
N GLU A 189 2.16 -17.07 -7.71
CA GLU A 189 3.36 -17.87 -7.98
C GLU A 189 3.65 -17.96 -9.48
N THR A 190 2.60 -18.04 -10.32
CA THR A 190 2.75 -18.07 -11.78
C THR A 190 3.21 -16.75 -12.38
N SER A 191 2.85 -15.58 -11.78
CA SER A 191 3.33 -14.29 -12.28
C SER A 191 4.82 -14.06 -11.97
N GLY A 192 5.32 -14.55 -10.83
CA GLY A 192 6.73 -14.49 -10.46
C GLY A 192 7.60 -15.40 -11.32
N THR A 193 7.20 -16.65 -11.47
CA THR A 193 7.92 -17.64 -12.31
C THR A 193 7.84 -17.32 -13.80
N SER A 194 6.69 -16.85 -14.29
CA SER A 194 6.53 -16.40 -15.68
C SER A 194 7.40 -15.16 -15.98
N ARG A 195 7.51 -14.22 -15.06
CA ARG A 195 8.36 -13.02 -15.24
C ARG A 195 9.86 -13.36 -15.15
N LEU A 196 10.22 -14.32 -14.32
CA LEU A 196 11.59 -14.82 -14.20
C LEU A 196 12.00 -15.53 -15.48
N ALA A 197 11.17 -16.41 -16.01
CA ALA A 197 11.39 -17.09 -17.29
C ALA A 197 11.46 -16.10 -18.48
N GLN A 198 10.64 -15.04 -18.45
CA GLN A 198 10.68 -13.99 -19.48
C GLN A 198 11.96 -13.17 -19.42
N LEU A 199 12.44 -12.80 -18.22
CA LEU A 199 13.72 -12.12 -18.03
C LEU A 199 14.91 -13.01 -18.42
N GLU A 200 14.89 -14.30 -18.10
CA GLU A 200 15.90 -15.26 -18.52
C GLU A 200 15.96 -15.37 -20.06
N GLN A 201 14.82 -15.36 -20.73
CA GLN A 201 14.74 -15.38 -22.19
C GLN A 201 15.25 -14.07 -22.83
N GLU A 202 14.94 -12.91 -22.23
CA GLU A 202 15.49 -11.63 -22.68
C GLU A 202 17.02 -11.55 -22.50
N VAL A 203 17.54 -12.01 -21.36
CA VAL A 203 18.99 -12.09 -21.11
C VAL A 203 19.67 -13.00 -22.12
N ALA A 204 19.12 -14.19 -22.40
CA ALA A 204 19.65 -15.11 -23.40
C ALA A 204 19.68 -14.47 -24.81
N THR A 205 18.61 -13.74 -25.18
CA THR A 205 18.52 -13.07 -26.48
C THR A 205 19.55 -11.93 -26.60
N LEU A 206 19.71 -11.12 -25.57
CA LEU A 206 20.70 -10.03 -25.51
C LEU A 206 22.13 -10.57 -25.54
N THR A 207 22.41 -11.67 -24.85
CA THR A 207 23.73 -12.32 -24.85
C THR A 207 24.08 -12.87 -26.22
N ALA A 208 23.12 -13.48 -26.92
CA ALA A 208 23.31 -13.97 -28.30
C ALA A 208 23.54 -12.82 -29.28
N ALA A 209 22.82 -11.70 -29.15
CA ALA A 209 23.00 -10.52 -29.98
C ALA A 209 24.39 -9.86 -29.75
N LEU A 210 24.84 -9.79 -28.50
CA LEU A 210 26.17 -9.30 -28.13
C LEU A 210 27.28 -10.16 -28.74
N SER A 211 27.19 -11.48 -28.66
CA SER A 211 28.13 -12.42 -29.24
C SER A 211 28.19 -12.31 -30.79
N ALA A 212 27.02 -12.14 -31.42
CA ALA A 212 26.96 -11.93 -32.89
C ALA A 212 27.58 -10.60 -33.31
N LEU A 213 27.39 -9.51 -32.51
CA LEU A 213 28.03 -8.22 -32.75
C LEU A 213 29.56 -8.29 -32.57
N GLN A 214 30.04 -8.96 -31.52
CA GLN A 214 31.47 -9.17 -31.30
C GLN A 214 32.11 -9.91 -32.47
N SER A 215 31.48 -11.00 -32.93
CA SER A 215 31.97 -11.73 -34.11
C SER A 215 31.98 -10.92 -35.40
N ARG A 216 31.09 -9.92 -35.52
CA ARG A 216 31.11 -9.00 -36.67
C ARG A 216 32.26 -7.96 -36.56
N VAL A 217 32.52 -7.47 -35.37
CA VAL A 217 33.61 -6.53 -35.09
C VAL A 217 34.96 -7.22 -35.38
N ASP A 218 35.18 -8.43 -34.81
CA ASP A 218 36.40 -9.20 -35.00
C ASP A 218 36.67 -9.48 -36.50
N ARG A 219 35.60 -9.71 -37.28
CA ARG A 219 35.69 -9.93 -38.71
C ARG A 219 36.04 -8.68 -39.50
N LEU A 220 35.58 -7.52 -39.06
CA LEU A 220 35.93 -6.23 -39.68
C LEU A 220 37.36 -5.80 -39.34
N GLU A 221 37.79 -6.03 -38.09
CA GLU A 221 39.16 -5.75 -37.64
C GLU A 221 40.19 -6.66 -38.34
N SER A 222 39.81 -7.94 -38.67
CA SER A 222 40.69 -8.84 -39.39
C SER A 222 40.77 -8.56 -40.90
N GLN A 223 39.93 -7.69 -41.45
CA GLN A 223 39.92 -7.27 -42.85
C GLN A 223 40.57 -5.88 -43.08
N SER A 224 40.98 -5.22 -42.00
CA SER A 224 41.73 -3.95 -42.05
C SER A 224 43.23 -4.15 -41.92
#